data_c03b35673ce291e631f7f73c63f73e3f
#
_entry.id   c03b35673ce291e631f7f73c63f73e3f
#
_cell.length_a   1.000
_cell.length_b   1.000
_cell.length_c   1.000
_cell.angle_alpha   90.00
_cell.angle_beta   90.00
_cell.angle_gamma   90.00
#
_symmetry.space_group_name_H-M   'P 1'
#
loop_
_entity.id
_entity.type
_entity.pdbx_description
1 polymer ?
#
loop_
_entity_poly.entity_id
_entity_poly.type
_entity_poly.pdbx_seq_one_letter_code
_entity_poly.pdbx_strand_id
1 'polypeptide(L)'
;MHVVSDFAGGGGAETVAANLLRTADPEHFDARAISLRGPFGWKGLEETLAQDGVPVWYMGKKRGFDSSVVAWVSRTLEHFRPHVVHTHTYALRYALPYMLWRRPSAMVHTVHNLAEKEVEWYERWVHRLAFWRGVLPVAIAREVADSIRRVYGVDEIPLIPNGIPVDTFRSPSIDREGWLSKEGFMPTDILFVCVAWLRPQKNPNLLLESFRQGPASDPRTHLLLVGTGSLRSELERQIGASGLQERVHLLGTRADVPEILNAADVFVLSSDYEGNPLSVMEAMAAGKPMICTAVGGVPELVEDGCGLLVPPRDTLALSEAMSHLLENPDARKSMGEKSARCAVERFDLRAMTEAYEDLYRQLIANDQTRWKRAQPFSRTFSE
;
A
#
# COMPACT_ATOMS: atom_id res chain seq x y z
N MET A 1 19.33 -2.22 0.01
CA MET A 1 18.89 -2.48 1.39
C MET A 1 17.63 -1.70 1.67
N HIS A 2 16.50 -2.37 1.86
CA HIS A 2 15.27 -1.74 2.30
C HIS A 2 15.23 -1.63 3.83
N VAL A 3 14.66 -0.54 4.37
CA VAL A 3 14.44 -0.37 5.81
C VAL A 3 12.96 -0.07 6.03
N VAL A 4 12.28 -0.95 6.75
CA VAL A 4 10.82 -0.93 6.92
C VAL A 4 10.43 -0.99 8.40
N SER A 5 9.18 -0.66 8.69
CA SER A 5 8.61 -0.75 10.05
C SER A 5 8.60 -2.17 10.57
N ASP A 6 7.92 -3.03 9.85
CA ASP A 6 7.79 -4.48 10.09
C ASP A 6 7.22 -5.17 8.86
N PHE A 7 7.18 -6.51 8.88
CA PHE A 7 6.51 -7.32 7.87
C PHE A 7 5.36 -8.16 8.45
N ALA A 8 4.94 -7.87 9.69
CA ALA A 8 3.94 -8.68 10.39
C ALA A 8 2.50 -8.38 9.94
N GLY A 9 2.21 -7.13 9.64
CA GLY A 9 0.83 -6.64 9.57
C GLY A 9 0.19 -6.57 8.20
N GLY A 10 0.90 -6.81 7.11
CA GLY A 10 0.33 -6.68 5.76
C GLY A 10 -0.23 -5.28 5.44
N GLY A 11 0.37 -4.22 5.98
CA GLY A 11 0.07 -2.85 5.57
C GLY A 11 0.54 -2.59 4.14
N GLY A 12 -0.08 -1.63 3.43
CA GLY A 12 0.27 -1.34 2.04
C GLY A 12 1.75 -1.02 1.82
N ALA A 13 2.36 -0.25 2.70
CA ALA A 13 3.78 0.11 2.60
C ALA A 13 4.71 -1.10 2.77
N GLU A 14 4.39 -1.96 3.73
CA GLU A 14 5.12 -3.20 4.01
C GLU A 14 4.97 -4.20 2.86
N THR A 15 3.76 -4.29 2.28
CA THR A 15 3.49 -5.13 1.11
C THR A 15 4.28 -4.64 -0.11
N VAL A 16 4.32 -3.34 -0.37
CA VAL A 16 5.13 -2.76 -1.47
C VAL A 16 6.60 -3.07 -1.27
N ALA A 17 7.14 -2.87 -0.07
CA ALA A 17 8.54 -3.18 0.22
C ALA A 17 8.86 -4.68 0.05
N ALA A 18 7.98 -5.58 0.53
CA ALA A 18 8.13 -7.02 0.35
C ALA A 18 8.08 -7.41 -1.13
N ASN A 19 7.17 -6.84 -1.89
CA ASN A 19 7.05 -7.08 -3.32
C ASN A 19 8.31 -6.66 -4.08
N LEU A 20 8.85 -5.47 -3.82
CA LEU A 20 10.12 -5.00 -4.41
C LEU A 20 11.30 -5.94 -4.09
N LEU A 21 11.35 -6.46 -2.86
CA LEU A 21 12.40 -7.41 -2.46
C LEU A 21 12.30 -8.75 -3.19
N ARG A 22 11.08 -9.24 -3.38
CA ARG A 22 10.79 -10.55 -3.99
C ARG A 22 10.94 -10.57 -5.50
N THR A 23 10.69 -9.42 -6.15
CA THR A 23 10.71 -9.31 -7.61
C THR A 23 11.95 -8.59 -8.16
N ALA A 24 12.86 -8.16 -7.29
CA ALA A 24 14.15 -7.61 -7.70
C ALA A 24 14.92 -8.61 -8.56
N ASP A 25 15.51 -8.12 -9.65
CA ASP A 25 16.33 -8.93 -10.54
C ASP A 25 17.58 -9.46 -9.79
N PRO A 26 17.69 -10.78 -9.51
CA PRO A 26 18.77 -11.35 -8.71
C PRO A 26 20.14 -11.36 -9.44
N GLU A 27 20.16 -11.15 -10.75
CA GLU A 27 21.41 -11.04 -11.51
C GLU A 27 22.10 -9.70 -11.29
N HIS A 28 21.30 -8.65 -10.98
CA HIS A 28 21.79 -7.29 -10.85
C HIS A 28 21.67 -6.70 -9.44
N PHE A 29 20.74 -7.23 -8.60
CA PHE A 29 20.44 -6.69 -7.29
C PHE A 29 20.51 -7.75 -6.18
N ASP A 30 21.39 -7.54 -5.21
CA ASP A 30 21.39 -8.24 -3.93
C ASP A 30 20.41 -7.53 -2.98
N ALA A 31 19.13 -7.88 -3.09
CA ALA A 31 18.04 -7.23 -2.36
C ALA A 31 17.91 -7.79 -0.94
N ARG A 32 17.98 -6.93 0.07
CA ARG A 32 17.96 -7.29 1.49
C ARG A 32 17.12 -6.30 2.28
N ALA A 33 16.64 -6.69 3.47
CA ALA A 33 15.84 -5.80 4.31
C ALA A 33 16.29 -5.74 5.78
N ILE A 34 16.04 -4.59 6.39
CA ILE A 34 16.02 -4.39 7.83
C ILE A 34 14.57 -4.13 8.24
N SER A 35 14.02 -4.99 9.10
CA SER A 35 12.75 -4.77 9.77
C SER A 35 13.00 -4.21 11.16
N LEU A 36 12.43 -3.04 11.47
CA LEU A 36 12.62 -2.42 12.78
C LEU A 36 12.00 -3.26 13.91
N ARG A 37 10.90 -3.96 13.60
CA ARG A 37 10.20 -4.84 14.56
C ARG A 37 10.32 -6.30 14.15
N GLY A 38 9.71 -7.19 14.94
CA GLY A 38 9.64 -8.63 14.67
C GLY A 38 10.91 -9.40 14.99
N PRO A 39 11.02 -10.69 14.62
CA PRO A 39 9.93 -11.43 13.96
C PRO A 39 8.78 -11.69 14.94
N PHE A 40 7.55 -11.72 14.42
CA PHE A 40 6.36 -11.98 15.25
C PHE A 40 5.87 -13.43 15.16
N GLY A 41 6.53 -14.25 14.34
CA GLY A 41 6.20 -15.66 14.15
C GLY A 41 4.84 -15.88 13.48
N TRP A 42 4.35 -14.90 12.75
CA TRP A 42 3.05 -14.93 12.12
C TRP A 42 3.16 -15.40 10.67
N LYS A 43 2.11 -16.06 10.18
CA LYS A 43 1.93 -16.29 8.74
C LYS A 43 1.67 -14.95 8.05
N GLY A 44 2.36 -14.66 6.97
CA GLY A 44 2.19 -13.43 6.21
C GLY A 44 3.46 -13.05 5.46
N LEU A 45 3.74 -11.76 5.34
CA LEU A 45 4.89 -11.27 4.57
C LEU A 45 6.23 -11.79 5.12
N GLU A 46 6.38 -12.00 6.44
CA GLU A 46 7.61 -12.58 7.02
C GLU A 46 7.85 -14.00 6.51
N GLU A 47 6.81 -14.84 6.50
CA GLU A 47 6.89 -16.21 6.00
C GLU A 47 7.16 -16.23 4.51
N THR A 48 6.46 -15.39 3.76
CA THR A 48 6.64 -15.28 2.30
C THR A 48 8.07 -14.86 1.93
N LEU A 49 8.62 -13.84 2.59
CA LEU A 49 10.01 -13.42 2.37
C LEU A 49 11.01 -14.50 2.72
N ALA A 50 10.77 -15.27 3.79
CA ALA A 50 11.62 -16.38 4.18
C ALA A 50 11.57 -17.54 3.17
N GLN A 51 10.39 -17.87 2.66
CA GLN A 51 10.19 -18.89 1.61
C GLN A 51 10.89 -18.52 0.31
N ASP A 52 10.88 -17.24 -0.05
CA ASP A 52 11.55 -16.73 -1.25
C ASP A 52 13.06 -16.48 -1.02
N GLY A 53 13.57 -16.80 0.16
CA GLY A 53 15.01 -16.69 0.48
C GLY A 53 15.51 -15.25 0.63
N VAL A 54 14.62 -14.26 0.83
CA VAL A 54 15.00 -12.85 1.01
C VAL A 54 15.59 -12.64 2.41
N PRO A 55 16.84 -12.17 2.54
CA PRO A 55 17.46 -11.94 3.84
C PRO A 55 16.83 -10.73 4.56
N VAL A 56 16.31 -10.95 5.77
CA VAL A 56 15.72 -9.89 6.62
C VAL A 56 16.37 -9.87 8.00
N TRP A 57 16.83 -8.70 8.44
CA TRP A 57 17.37 -8.48 9.79
C TRP A 57 16.33 -7.80 10.67
N TYR A 58 15.92 -8.46 11.75
CA TYR A 58 14.90 -7.98 12.67
C TYR A 58 15.56 -7.29 13.88
N MET A 59 15.20 -6.01 14.12
CA MET A 59 15.80 -5.20 15.18
C MET A 59 15.09 -5.32 16.54
N GLY A 60 13.91 -5.95 16.61
CA GLY A 60 13.16 -6.17 17.82
C GLY A 60 12.66 -4.90 18.52
N LYS A 61 12.47 -3.81 17.78
CA LYS A 61 12.06 -2.51 18.29
C LYS A 61 10.74 -2.58 19.05
N LYS A 62 10.71 -2.03 20.25
CA LYS A 62 9.50 -1.85 21.06
C LYS A 62 8.71 -0.61 20.63
N ARG A 63 7.54 -0.38 21.25
CA ARG A 63 6.74 0.85 20.99
C ARG A 63 7.52 2.11 21.35
N GLY A 64 7.26 3.19 20.64
CA GLY A 64 7.93 4.48 20.84
C GLY A 64 9.25 4.63 20.07
N PHE A 65 9.96 5.74 20.26
CA PHE A 65 11.32 5.95 19.74
C PHE A 65 12.33 5.15 20.57
N ASP A 66 13.28 4.50 19.89
CA ASP A 66 14.31 3.68 20.51
C ASP A 66 15.66 4.01 19.88
N SER A 67 16.51 4.72 20.61
CA SER A 67 17.83 5.15 20.13
C SER A 67 18.80 3.97 19.92
N SER A 68 18.64 2.87 20.62
CA SER A 68 19.46 1.67 20.42
C SER A 68 19.26 1.08 19.02
N VAL A 69 18.04 1.16 18.50
CA VAL A 69 17.70 0.72 17.13
C VAL A 69 18.42 1.56 16.08
N VAL A 70 18.63 2.86 16.31
CA VAL A 70 19.44 3.71 15.39
C VAL A 70 20.86 3.17 15.27
N ALA A 71 21.48 2.81 16.42
CA ALA A 71 22.83 2.24 16.42
C ALA A 71 22.86 0.86 15.73
N TRP A 72 21.83 0.04 15.95
CA TRP A 72 21.72 -1.28 15.31
C TRP A 72 21.55 -1.17 13.80
N VAL A 73 20.62 -0.35 13.33
CA VAL A 73 20.42 -0.07 11.89
C VAL A 73 21.72 0.44 11.27
N SER A 74 22.39 1.41 11.92
CA SER A 74 23.65 1.96 11.42
C SER A 74 24.75 0.92 11.33
N ARG A 75 24.90 0.03 12.33
CA ARG A 75 25.89 -1.07 12.32
C ARG A 75 25.60 -2.08 11.21
N THR A 76 24.32 -2.44 11.02
CA THR A 76 23.90 -3.38 9.98
C THR A 76 24.19 -2.80 8.60
N LEU A 77 23.81 -1.53 8.36
CA LEU A 77 24.12 -0.84 7.11
C LEU A 77 25.64 -0.68 6.89
N GLU A 78 26.42 -0.41 7.94
CA GLU A 78 27.89 -0.34 7.84
C GLU A 78 28.52 -1.70 7.52
N HIS A 79 27.97 -2.78 8.05
CA HIS A 79 28.44 -4.14 7.76
C HIS A 79 28.24 -4.51 6.28
N PHE A 80 27.06 -4.20 5.72
CA PHE A 80 26.73 -4.55 4.35
C PHE A 80 27.16 -3.51 3.31
N ARG A 81 27.37 -2.25 3.71
CA ARG A 81 27.73 -1.13 2.83
C ARG A 81 26.90 -1.07 1.55
N PRO A 82 25.56 -1.01 1.66
CA PRO A 82 24.69 -1.06 0.48
C PRO A 82 24.92 0.16 -0.43
N HIS A 83 24.87 -0.03 -1.75
CA HIS A 83 24.86 1.07 -2.71
C HIS A 83 23.59 1.90 -2.61
N VAL A 84 22.47 1.23 -2.32
CA VAL A 84 21.14 1.84 -2.19
C VAL A 84 20.60 1.59 -0.79
N VAL A 85 20.17 2.66 -0.11
CA VAL A 85 19.34 2.58 1.10
C VAL A 85 17.96 3.15 0.77
N HIS A 86 16.95 2.27 0.78
CA HIS A 86 15.57 2.63 0.50
C HIS A 86 14.73 2.49 1.77
N THR A 87 14.12 3.55 2.22
CA THR A 87 13.35 3.60 3.46
C THR A 87 11.86 3.77 3.17
N HIS A 88 11.01 3.23 4.06
CA HIS A 88 9.56 3.30 3.97
C HIS A 88 8.98 3.84 5.28
N THR A 89 7.95 4.68 5.18
CA THR A 89 7.25 5.25 6.33
C THR A 89 8.20 5.86 7.38
N TYR A 90 7.95 5.66 8.68
CA TYR A 90 8.77 6.21 9.75
C TYR A 90 10.17 5.56 9.90
N ALA A 91 10.51 4.57 9.09
CA ALA A 91 11.83 3.92 9.15
C ALA A 91 12.98 4.87 8.74
N LEU A 92 12.68 5.92 7.97
CA LEU A 92 13.65 6.92 7.56
C LEU A 92 14.46 7.50 8.74
N ARG A 93 13.82 7.83 9.86
CA ARG A 93 14.49 8.40 11.04
C ARG A 93 15.57 7.49 11.66
N TYR A 94 15.44 6.18 11.49
CA TYR A 94 16.41 5.20 12.00
C TYR A 94 17.59 4.97 11.05
N ALA A 95 17.37 5.11 9.74
CA ALA A 95 18.41 4.97 8.74
C ALA A 95 19.16 6.30 8.47
N LEU A 96 18.51 7.45 8.70
CA LEU A 96 19.02 8.77 8.34
C LEU A 96 20.43 9.07 8.92
N PRO A 97 20.78 8.77 10.17
CA PRO A 97 22.13 9.03 10.70
C PRO A 97 23.22 8.32 9.87
N TYR A 98 23.01 7.06 9.50
CA TYR A 98 23.93 6.35 8.61
C TYR A 98 23.98 6.98 7.21
N MET A 99 22.81 7.27 6.62
CA MET A 99 22.71 7.85 5.29
C MET A 99 23.46 9.19 5.20
N LEU A 100 23.36 10.02 6.23
CA LEU A 100 24.07 11.32 6.29
C LEU A 100 25.58 11.17 6.51
N TRP A 101 26.01 10.17 7.27
CA TRP A 101 27.41 9.94 7.59
C TRP A 101 28.16 9.26 6.45
N ARG A 102 27.64 8.15 5.94
CA ARG A 102 28.28 7.33 4.91
C ARG A 102 27.94 7.72 3.48
N ARG A 103 26.78 8.34 3.29
CA ARG A 103 26.29 8.78 1.98
C ARG A 103 26.37 7.66 0.94
N PRO A 104 25.55 6.60 1.07
CA PRO A 104 25.44 5.57 0.04
C PRO A 104 25.10 6.22 -1.31
N SER A 105 25.45 5.57 -2.41
CA SER A 105 25.32 6.12 -3.77
C SER A 105 23.87 6.52 -4.11
N ALA A 106 22.89 5.81 -3.57
CA ALA A 106 21.49 6.17 -3.67
C ALA A 106 20.79 6.13 -2.30
N MET A 107 20.10 7.21 -1.98
CA MET A 107 19.27 7.35 -0.77
C MET A 107 17.85 7.66 -1.21
N VAL A 108 16.93 6.71 -1.00
CA VAL A 108 15.55 6.78 -1.47
C VAL A 108 14.58 6.66 -0.31
N HIS A 109 13.47 7.37 -0.37
CA HIS A 109 12.36 7.24 0.58
C HIS A 109 11.04 7.25 -0.17
N THR A 110 10.28 6.13 -0.12
CA THR A 110 8.92 6.11 -0.67
C THR A 110 7.93 6.67 0.33
N VAL A 111 7.17 7.68 -0.10
CA VAL A 111 6.07 8.29 0.65
C VAL A 111 4.79 7.57 0.28
N HIS A 112 4.23 6.79 1.23
CA HIS A 112 3.11 5.88 1.00
C HIS A 112 1.74 6.50 1.25
N ASN A 113 1.69 7.75 1.71
CA ASN A 113 0.45 8.49 1.96
C ASN A 113 0.65 9.95 1.62
N LEU A 114 -0.38 10.78 1.79
CA LEU A 114 -0.20 12.23 1.74
C LEU A 114 0.88 12.65 2.75
N ALA A 115 1.80 13.52 2.37
CA ALA A 115 2.95 13.90 3.19
C ALA A 115 2.56 14.45 4.57
N GLU A 116 1.39 15.12 4.68
CA GLU A 116 0.80 15.59 5.92
C GLU A 116 0.17 14.49 6.77
N LYS A 117 0.02 13.26 6.24
CA LYS A 117 -0.57 12.09 6.91
C LYS A 117 0.39 10.91 7.05
N GLU A 118 1.56 10.98 6.40
CA GLU A 118 2.57 9.90 6.39
C GLU A 118 3.17 9.68 7.77
N VAL A 119 3.49 10.77 8.46
CA VAL A 119 4.13 10.76 9.77
C VAL A 119 3.53 11.82 10.69
N GLU A 120 3.77 11.69 11.97
CA GLU A 120 3.38 12.68 12.97
C GLU A 120 4.05 14.04 12.68
N TRP A 121 3.40 15.14 13.07
CA TRP A 121 3.83 16.49 12.74
C TRP A 121 5.29 16.82 13.17
N TYR A 122 5.76 16.25 14.29
CA TYR A 122 7.12 16.40 14.78
C TYR A 122 8.16 15.60 13.97
N GLU A 123 7.75 14.53 13.31
CA GLU A 123 8.64 13.73 12.45
C GLU A 123 8.85 14.35 11.07
N ARG A 124 7.98 15.26 10.65
CA ARG A 124 8.13 15.99 9.36
C ARG A 124 9.45 16.76 9.27
N TRP A 125 10.01 17.22 10.40
CA TRP A 125 11.32 17.84 10.41
C TRP A 125 12.45 16.88 10.02
N VAL A 126 12.33 15.60 10.39
CA VAL A 126 13.29 14.56 9.99
C VAL A 126 13.22 14.35 8.48
N HIS A 127 12.03 14.26 7.92
CA HIS A 127 11.82 14.11 6.47
C HIS A 127 12.35 15.35 5.72
N ARG A 128 12.03 16.56 6.20
CA ARG A 128 12.54 17.80 5.59
C ARG A 128 14.07 17.84 5.59
N LEU A 129 14.71 17.50 6.70
CA LEU A 129 16.18 17.42 6.79
C LEU A 129 16.72 16.35 5.82
N ALA A 130 16.11 15.18 5.77
CA ALA A 130 16.52 14.09 4.91
C ALA A 130 16.50 14.50 3.43
N PHE A 131 15.37 15.06 2.96
CA PHE A 131 15.21 15.49 1.58
C PHE A 131 16.16 16.64 1.23
N TRP A 132 16.32 17.62 2.10
CA TRP A 132 17.31 18.69 1.94
C TRP A 132 18.75 18.16 1.85
N ARG A 133 19.05 17.03 2.51
CA ARG A 133 20.37 16.36 2.51
C ARG A 133 20.55 15.37 1.37
N GLY A 134 19.60 15.25 0.44
CA GLY A 134 19.73 14.47 -0.78
C GLY A 134 19.11 13.08 -0.70
N VAL A 135 18.29 12.79 0.31
CA VAL A 135 17.40 11.63 0.24
C VAL A 135 16.30 11.95 -0.78
N LEU A 136 16.17 11.14 -1.80
CA LEU A 136 15.19 11.36 -2.87
C LEU A 136 13.81 10.82 -2.43
N PRO A 137 12.78 11.68 -2.28
CA PRO A 137 11.43 11.19 -2.07
C PRO A 137 10.86 10.62 -3.37
N VAL A 138 10.19 9.48 -3.28
CA VAL A 138 9.41 8.89 -4.39
C VAL A 138 7.94 8.94 -4.02
N ALA A 139 7.11 9.47 -4.92
CA ALA A 139 5.66 9.52 -4.77
C ALA A 139 5.01 8.34 -5.48
N ILE A 140 3.92 7.84 -4.89
CA ILE A 140 3.15 6.71 -5.44
C ILE A 140 1.88 7.14 -6.18
N ALA A 141 1.55 8.44 -6.16
CA ALA A 141 0.44 9.07 -6.87
C ALA A 141 0.75 10.56 -7.08
N ARG A 142 0.08 11.23 -8.02
CA ARG A 142 0.28 12.68 -8.29
C ARG A 142 -0.06 13.53 -7.08
N GLU A 143 -1.20 13.25 -6.42
CA GLU A 143 -1.58 13.97 -5.21
C GLU A 143 -0.57 13.79 -4.07
N VAL A 144 0.09 12.61 -3.98
CA VAL A 144 1.20 12.38 -3.04
C VAL A 144 2.40 13.25 -3.41
N ALA A 145 2.75 13.35 -4.69
CA ALA A 145 3.84 14.24 -5.15
C ALA A 145 3.53 15.70 -4.84
N ASP A 146 2.30 16.15 -5.09
CA ASP A 146 1.86 17.51 -4.77
C ASP A 146 1.90 17.79 -3.26
N SER A 147 1.53 16.81 -2.45
CA SER A 147 1.63 16.90 -0.99
C SER A 147 3.08 17.03 -0.52
N ILE A 148 4.02 16.30 -1.13
CA ILE A 148 5.47 16.40 -0.85
C ILE A 148 5.97 17.82 -1.18
N ARG A 149 5.58 18.37 -2.34
CA ARG A 149 5.93 19.75 -2.73
C ARG A 149 5.42 20.76 -1.70
N ARG A 150 4.15 20.66 -1.33
CA ARG A 150 3.52 21.57 -0.35
C ARG A 150 4.18 21.51 1.02
N VAL A 151 4.47 20.31 1.54
CA VAL A 151 4.95 20.10 2.91
C VAL A 151 6.47 20.30 3.04
N TYR A 152 7.24 19.85 2.05
CA TYR A 152 8.70 19.77 2.17
C TYR A 152 9.43 20.71 1.23
N GLY A 153 8.77 21.27 0.20
CA GLY A 153 9.41 22.19 -0.77
C GLY A 153 10.38 21.46 -1.69
N VAL A 154 10.09 20.24 -2.08
CA VAL A 154 10.88 19.44 -3.03
C VAL A 154 10.19 19.46 -4.38
N ASP A 155 10.90 19.81 -5.45
CA ASP A 155 10.33 19.91 -6.80
C ASP A 155 10.53 18.65 -7.64
N GLU A 156 11.72 18.05 -7.58
CA GLU A 156 12.05 16.84 -8.33
C GLU A 156 11.61 15.60 -7.55
N ILE A 157 10.44 15.04 -7.92
CA ILE A 157 9.84 13.90 -7.25
C ILE A 157 9.50 12.85 -8.30
N PRO A 158 10.25 11.74 -8.38
CA PRO A 158 9.86 10.59 -9.19
C PRO A 158 8.47 10.08 -8.79
N LEU A 159 7.66 9.77 -9.78
CA LEU A 159 6.35 9.18 -9.61
C LEU A 159 6.42 7.71 -10.03
N ILE A 160 6.34 6.80 -9.06
CA ILE A 160 6.31 5.35 -9.29
C ILE A 160 5.08 4.79 -8.58
N PRO A 161 3.98 4.55 -9.30
CA PRO A 161 2.77 3.96 -8.71
C PRO A 161 3.04 2.58 -8.12
N ASN A 162 2.25 2.19 -7.15
CA ASN A 162 2.30 0.84 -6.60
C ASN A 162 1.91 -0.20 -7.66
N GLY A 163 2.48 -1.40 -7.53
CA GLY A 163 2.15 -2.57 -8.34
C GLY A 163 1.67 -3.72 -7.48
N ILE A 164 0.89 -4.62 -8.08
CA ILE A 164 0.34 -5.83 -7.46
C ILE A 164 0.59 -7.05 -8.34
N PRO A 165 0.59 -8.27 -7.78
CA PRO A 165 0.61 -9.50 -8.56
C PRO A 165 -0.76 -9.73 -9.22
N VAL A 166 -1.02 -9.07 -10.35
CA VAL A 166 -2.32 -9.00 -11.04
C VAL A 166 -2.92 -10.40 -11.25
N ASP A 167 -2.11 -11.37 -11.69
CA ASP A 167 -2.59 -12.72 -11.99
C ASP A 167 -3.14 -13.47 -10.77
N THR A 168 -2.62 -13.17 -9.57
CA THR A 168 -3.13 -13.75 -8.32
C THR A 168 -4.60 -13.40 -8.08
N PHE A 169 -5.01 -12.20 -8.46
CA PHE A 169 -6.39 -11.73 -8.27
C PHE A 169 -7.31 -12.03 -9.44
N ARG A 170 -6.75 -12.25 -10.64
CA ARG A 170 -7.53 -12.65 -11.84
C ARG A 170 -7.94 -14.11 -11.86
N SER A 171 -7.14 -14.97 -11.24
CA SER A 171 -7.30 -16.44 -11.32
C SER A 171 -7.24 -17.03 -9.92
N PRO A 172 -8.32 -16.89 -9.12
CA PRO A 172 -8.36 -17.44 -7.77
C PRO A 172 -8.38 -18.97 -7.80
N SER A 173 -7.98 -19.57 -6.68
CA SER A 173 -7.94 -21.04 -6.52
C SER A 173 -9.34 -21.67 -6.43
N ILE A 174 -10.34 -20.89 -6.03
CA ILE A 174 -11.74 -21.32 -5.88
C ILE A 174 -12.62 -20.32 -6.64
N ASP A 175 -13.59 -20.81 -7.40
CA ASP A 175 -14.56 -19.98 -8.09
C ASP A 175 -15.60 -19.37 -7.14
N ARG A 176 -16.43 -18.46 -7.67
CA ARG A 176 -17.48 -17.78 -6.90
C ARG A 176 -18.41 -18.77 -6.21
N GLU A 177 -18.94 -19.77 -6.92
CA GLU A 177 -19.94 -20.69 -6.39
C GLU A 177 -19.37 -21.55 -5.24
N GLY A 178 -18.15 -22.04 -5.42
CA GLY A 178 -17.44 -22.79 -4.39
C GLY A 178 -17.18 -21.97 -3.14
N TRP A 179 -16.80 -20.69 -3.29
CA TRP A 179 -16.58 -19.81 -2.16
C TRP A 179 -17.88 -19.45 -1.44
N LEU A 180 -18.94 -19.06 -2.18
CA LEU A 180 -20.26 -18.76 -1.60
C LEU A 180 -20.80 -19.94 -0.80
N SER A 181 -20.76 -21.14 -1.36
CA SER A 181 -21.22 -22.38 -0.70
C SER A 181 -20.44 -22.65 0.59
N LYS A 182 -19.12 -22.45 0.58
CA LYS A 182 -18.25 -22.65 1.73
C LYS A 182 -18.53 -21.67 2.88
N GLU A 183 -18.82 -20.42 2.55
CA GLU A 183 -19.07 -19.36 3.54
C GLU A 183 -20.57 -19.24 3.91
N GLY A 184 -21.46 -20.04 3.29
CA GLY A 184 -22.89 -20.10 3.62
C GLY A 184 -23.77 -19.06 2.95
N PHE A 185 -23.29 -18.44 1.85
CA PHE A 185 -24.07 -17.51 1.04
C PHE A 185 -24.84 -18.21 -0.07
N MET A 186 -25.96 -17.61 -0.49
CA MET A 186 -26.74 -18.09 -1.61
C MET A 186 -26.15 -17.62 -2.95
N PRO A 187 -26.29 -18.36 -4.05
CA PRO A 187 -25.82 -17.91 -5.37
C PRO A 187 -26.45 -16.58 -5.84
N THR A 188 -27.63 -16.24 -5.31
CA THR A 188 -28.39 -15.03 -5.62
C THR A 188 -27.99 -13.81 -4.75
N ASP A 189 -27.14 -14.01 -3.76
CA ASP A 189 -26.71 -12.94 -2.87
C ASP A 189 -25.79 -11.97 -3.59
N ILE A 190 -25.91 -10.70 -3.24
CA ILE A 190 -25.10 -9.58 -3.75
C ILE A 190 -24.15 -9.13 -2.64
N LEU A 191 -22.86 -9.30 -2.89
CA LEU A 191 -21.82 -9.08 -1.91
C LEU A 191 -21.08 -7.75 -2.18
N PHE A 192 -21.24 -6.79 -1.29
CA PHE A 192 -20.37 -5.62 -1.21
C PHE A 192 -19.18 -5.96 -0.33
N VAL A 193 -17.95 -5.68 -0.78
CA VAL A 193 -16.74 -6.01 -0.05
C VAL A 193 -15.87 -4.77 0.17
N CYS A 194 -15.32 -4.66 1.37
CA CYS A 194 -14.25 -3.72 1.72
C CYS A 194 -13.06 -4.49 2.29
N VAL A 195 -11.88 -4.35 1.69
CA VAL A 195 -10.63 -4.94 2.20
C VAL A 195 -9.79 -3.81 2.76
N ALA A 196 -9.75 -3.67 4.07
CA ALA A 196 -9.06 -2.58 4.75
C ALA A 196 -8.82 -2.84 6.23
N TRP A 197 -7.81 -2.17 6.81
CA TRP A 197 -7.71 -2.04 8.25
C TRP A 197 -8.90 -1.28 8.83
N LEU A 198 -9.56 -1.81 9.87
CA LEU A 198 -10.68 -1.14 10.56
C LEU A 198 -10.15 -0.02 11.46
N ARG A 199 -9.73 1.10 10.83
CA ARG A 199 -9.15 2.29 11.46
C ARG A 199 -9.93 3.56 11.07
N PRO A 200 -9.83 4.65 11.84
CA PRO A 200 -10.52 5.90 11.51
C PRO A 200 -10.24 6.41 10.08
N GLN A 201 -9.01 6.25 9.59
CA GLN A 201 -8.63 6.61 8.22
C GLN A 201 -9.53 5.96 7.15
N LYS A 202 -9.89 4.68 7.33
CA LYS A 202 -10.69 3.90 6.37
C LYS A 202 -12.19 4.14 6.52
N ASN A 203 -12.58 4.82 7.58
CA ASN A 203 -13.95 5.23 7.90
C ASN A 203 -15.01 4.13 7.70
N PRO A 204 -14.85 2.94 8.30
CA PRO A 204 -15.79 1.84 8.14
C PRO A 204 -17.18 2.18 8.73
N ASN A 205 -17.29 3.18 9.61
CA ASN A 205 -18.57 3.68 10.14
C ASN A 205 -19.40 4.33 9.04
N LEU A 206 -18.76 5.13 8.15
CA LEU A 206 -19.42 5.70 6.97
C LEU A 206 -19.98 4.58 6.08
N LEU A 207 -19.20 3.55 5.81
CA LEU A 207 -19.61 2.41 4.98
C LEU A 207 -20.79 1.65 5.59
N LEU A 208 -20.72 1.34 6.89
CA LEU A 208 -21.81 0.67 7.60
C LEU A 208 -23.11 1.46 7.53
N GLU A 209 -23.04 2.77 7.79
CA GLU A 209 -24.21 3.64 7.77
C GLU A 209 -24.79 3.78 6.36
N SER A 210 -23.94 3.92 5.33
CA SER A 210 -24.39 3.98 3.94
C SER A 210 -25.05 2.67 3.49
N PHE A 211 -24.50 1.53 3.89
CA PHE A 211 -25.10 0.22 3.62
C PHE A 211 -26.49 0.12 4.29
N ARG A 212 -26.60 0.55 5.54
CA ARG A 212 -27.86 0.53 6.31
C ARG A 212 -28.95 1.38 5.65
N GLN A 213 -28.59 2.57 5.10
CA GLN A 213 -29.57 3.51 4.51
C GLN A 213 -30.06 3.09 3.12
N GLY A 214 -29.33 2.28 2.39
CA GLY A 214 -29.66 1.87 1.01
C GLY A 214 -29.72 0.35 0.85
N PRO A 215 -28.59 -0.33 0.55
CA PRO A 215 -28.58 -1.75 0.16
C PRO A 215 -29.19 -2.71 1.17
N ALA A 216 -29.15 -2.41 2.47
CA ALA A 216 -29.74 -3.27 3.51
C ALA A 216 -31.25 -3.48 3.38
N SER A 217 -31.94 -2.71 2.56
CA SER A 217 -33.37 -2.91 2.26
C SER A 217 -33.63 -4.16 1.43
N ASP A 218 -32.71 -4.60 0.59
CA ASP A 218 -32.82 -5.87 -0.16
C ASP A 218 -32.25 -7.04 0.67
N PRO A 219 -33.05 -8.06 1.01
CA PRO A 219 -32.61 -9.18 1.85
C PRO A 219 -31.46 -10.02 1.26
N ARG A 220 -31.14 -9.89 0.00
CA ARG A 220 -30.04 -10.60 -0.66
C ARG A 220 -28.70 -9.90 -0.54
N THR A 221 -28.64 -8.67 -0.04
CA THR A 221 -27.39 -7.91 0.01
C THR A 221 -26.62 -8.18 1.29
N HIS A 222 -25.32 -8.32 1.19
CA HIS A 222 -24.40 -8.49 2.31
C HIS A 222 -23.22 -7.53 2.19
N LEU A 223 -22.71 -7.07 3.34
CA LEU A 223 -21.49 -6.26 3.44
C LEU A 223 -20.39 -7.07 4.11
N LEU A 224 -19.31 -7.32 3.39
CA LEU A 224 -18.13 -8.05 3.89
C LEU A 224 -17.03 -7.06 4.25
N LEU A 225 -16.64 -6.99 5.52
CA LEU A 225 -15.53 -6.19 6.02
C LEU A 225 -14.34 -7.10 6.31
N VAL A 226 -13.39 -7.12 5.38
CA VAL A 226 -12.18 -7.95 5.46
C VAL A 226 -11.04 -7.13 6.05
N GLY A 227 -10.55 -7.56 7.20
CA GLY A 227 -9.49 -6.90 7.97
C GLY A 227 -9.84 -6.77 9.44
N THR A 228 -8.92 -6.21 10.20
CA THR A 228 -9.09 -5.98 11.63
C THR A 228 -8.57 -4.58 11.99
N GLY A 229 -8.80 -4.12 13.21
CA GLY A 229 -8.32 -2.81 13.63
C GLY A 229 -8.99 -2.30 14.91
N SER A 230 -8.64 -1.07 15.28
CA SER A 230 -9.11 -0.45 16.53
C SER A 230 -10.62 -0.19 16.57
N LEU A 231 -11.29 -0.14 15.42
CA LEU A 231 -12.74 0.10 15.35
C LEU A 231 -13.58 -1.18 15.34
N ARG A 232 -12.95 -2.38 15.37
CA ARG A 232 -13.70 -3.65 15.28
C ARG A 232 -14.79 -3.76 16.34
N SER A 233 -14.47 -3.56 17.63
CA SER A 233 -15.45 -3.69 18.71
C SER A 233 -16.57 -2.65 18.67
N GLU A 234 -16.28 -1.47 18.13
CA GLU A 234 -17.29 -0.44 17.91
C GLU A 234 -18.25 -0.85 16.80
N LEU A 235 -17.73 -1.36 15.69
CA LEU A 235 -18.55 -1.87 14.58
C LEU A 235 -19.42 -3.04 15.00
N GLU A 236 -18.90 -3.99 15.79
CA GLU A 236 -19.69 -5.10 16.36
C GLU A 236 -20.90 -4.60 17.15
N ARG A 237 -20.70 -3.58 17.98
CA ARG A 237 -21.80 -2.96 18.73
C ARG A 237 -22.83 -2.27 17.83
N GLN A 238 -22.37 -1.51 16.83
CA GLN A 238 -23.24 -0.80 15.89
C GLN A 238 -24.06 -1.77 15.02
N ILE A 239 -23.43 -2.84 14.52
CA ILE A 239 -24.09 -3.91 13.76
C ILE A 239 -25.20 -4.53 14.61
N GLY A 240 -24.90 -4.86 15.88
CA GLY A 240 -25.88 -5.41 16.82
C GLY A 240 -27.04 -4.48 17.11
N ALA A 241 -26.76 -3.20 17.34
CA ALA A 241 -27.78 -2.19 17.62
C ALA A 241 -28.70 -1.90 16.41
N SER A 242 -28.19 -2.08 15.19
CA SER A 242 -28.96 -1.86 13.96
C SER A 242 -29.65 -3.11 13.40
N GLY A 243 -29.53 -4.26 14.05
CA GLY A 243 -30.14 -5.52 13.62
C GLY A 243 -29.56 -6.08 12.31
N LEU A 244 -28.29 -5.76 12.00
CA LEU A 244 -27.65 -6.14 10.75
C LEU A 244 -26.68 -7.33 10.86
N GLN A 245 -26.77 -8.14 11.94
CA GLN A 245 -25.82 -9.22 12.23
C GLN A 245 -25.78 -10.30 11.13
N GLU A 246 -26.92 -10.56 10.49
CA GLU A 246 -27.02 -11.53 9.39
C GLU A 246 -26.61 -10.93 8.02
N ARG A 247 -26.30 -9.63 7.97
CA ARG A 247 -26.10 -8.90 6.72
C ARG A 247 -24.72 -8.24 6.63
N VAL A 248 -24.09 -7.96 7.76
CA VAL A 248 -22.76 -7.33 7.83
C VAL A 248 -21.79 -8.26 8.54
N HIS A 249 -20.77 -8.69 7.82
CA HIS A 249 -19.84 -9.74 8.23
C HIS A 249 -18.44 -9.15 8.47
N LEU A 250 -17.96 -9.18 9.72
CA LEU A 250 -16.60 -8.81 10.09
C LEU A 250 -15.66 -10.03 9.98
N LEU A 251 -15.11 -10.26 8.78
CA LEU A 251 -14.37 -11.48 8.46
C LEU A 251 -12.98 -11.56 9.11
N GLY A 252 -12.49 -10.47 9.71
CA GLY A 252 -11.15 -10.42 10.28
C GLY A 252 -10.06 -10.49 9.20
N THR A 253 -8.85 -10.86 9.62
CA THR A 253 -7.73 -11.06 8.69
C THR A 253 -7.92 -12.37 7.94
N ARG A 254 -7.91 -12.31 6.62
CA ARG A 254 -8.11 -13.46 5.71
C ARG A 254 -6.87 -13.64 4.84
N ALA A 255 -6.53 -14.88 4.53
CA ALA A 255 -5.47 -15.24 3.59
C ALA A 255 -6.01 -15.41 2.15
N ASP A 256 -7.33 -15.67 2.01
CA ASP A 256 -8.04 -15.91 0.76
C ASP A 256 -8.69 -14.62 0.20
N VAL A 257 -8.00 -13.48 0.30
CA VAL A 257 -8.50 -12.21 -0.25
C VAL A 257 -8.78 -12.28 -1.75
N PRO A 258 -7.97 -12.96 -2.58
CA PRO A 258 -8.27 -13.13 -4.00
C PRO A 258 -9.61 -13.82 -4.24
N GLU A 259 -9.92 -14.88 -3.50
CA GLU A 259 -11.18 -15.62 -3.59
C GLU A 259 -12.36 -14.76 -3.14
N ILE A 260 -12.22 -14.04 -2.02
CA ILE A 260 -13.25 -13.12 -1.52
C ILE A 260 -13.56 -12.03 -2.55
N LEU A 261 -12.51 -11.40 -3.11
CA LEU A 261 -12.69 -10.37 -4.14
C LEU A 261 -13.38 -10.94 -5.37
N ASN A 262 -12.99 -12.13 -5.81
CA ASN A 262 -13.64 -12.78 -6.97
C ASN A 262 -15.09 -13.17 -6.69
N ALA A 263 -15.43 -13.58 -5.47
CA ALA A 263 -16.80 -13.89 -5.06
C ALA A 263 -17.68 -12.64 -4.92
N ALA A 264 -17.13 -11.49 -4.59
CA ALA A 264 -17.86 -10.24 -4.42
C ALA A 264 -18.45 -9.70 -5.73
N ASP A 265 -19.47 -8.85 -5.62
CA ASP A 265 -20.13 -8.17 -6.74
C ASP A 265 -19.66 -6.73 -6.90
N VAL A 266 -19.35 -6.04 -5.79
CA VAL A 266 -18.94 -4.63 -5.75
C VAL A 266 -17.86 -4.45 -4.68
N PHE A 267 -16.78 -3.77 -5.02
CA PHE A 267 -15.80 -3.31 -4.04
C PHE A 267 -16.10 -1.90 -3.57
N VAL A 268 -16.00 -1.65 -2.26
CA VAL A 268 -16.28 -0.34 -1.68
C VAL A 268 -15.12 0.12 -0.79
N LEU A 269 -14.67 1.38 -0.96
CA LEU A 269 -13.67 2.02 -0.10
C LEU A 269 -14.17 3.39 0.35
N SER A 270 -14.36 3.57 1.66
CA SER A 270 -14.95 4.75 2.30
C SER A 270 -13.95 5.67 3.00
N SER A 271 -12.69 5.62 2.61
CA SER A 271 -11.57 6.27 3.30
C SER A 271 -11.68 7.79 3.36
N ASP A 272 -11.17 8.39 4.44
CA ASP A 272 -11.03 9.83 4.60
C ASP A 272 -9.78 10.38 3.88
N TYR A 273 -8.75 9.57 3.70
CA TYR A 273 -7.53 9.89 2.95
C TYR A 273 -6.77 8.62 2.56
N GLU A 274 -6.11 8.64 1.39
CA GLU A 274 -5.30 7.54 0.84
C GLU A 274 -4.07 8.09 0.10
N GLY A 275 -3.04 7.24 0.00
CA GLY A 275 -1.96 7.46 -0.96
C GLY A 275 -2.33 6.83 -2.31
N ASN A 276 -2.09 5.52 -2.41
CA ASN A 276 -2.37 4.71 -3.61
C ASN A 276 -2.74 3.29 -3.14
N PRO A 277 -4.02 3.05 -2.79
CA PRO A 277 -4.44 1.85 -2.05
C PRO A 277 -4.35 0.57 -2.89
N LEU A 278 -3.57 -0.41 -2.41
CA LEU A 278 -3.42 -1.72 -3.05
C LEU A 278 -4.74 -2.46 -3.19
N SER A 279 -5.62 -2.39 -2.16
CA SER A 279 -6.90 -3.10 -2.18
C SER A 279 -7.84 -2.65 -3.30
N VAL A 280 -7.73 -1.39 -3.76
CA VAL A 280 -8.43 -0.91 -4.97
C VAL A 280 -7.86 -1.59 -6.21
N MET A 281 -6.53 -1.65 -6.36
CA MET A 281 -5.89 -2.32 -7.49
C MET A 281 -6.20 -3.82 -7.51
N GLU A 282 -6.16 -4.48 -6.35
CA GLU A 282 -6.49 -5.88 -6.15
C GLU A 282 -7.93 -6.19 -6.57
N ALA A 283 -8.88 -5.36 -6.17
CA ALA A 283 -10.27 -5.48 -6.57
C ALA A 283 -10.48 -5.21 -8.07
N MET A 284 -9.75 -4.24 -8.64
CA MET A 284 -9.75 -3.99 -10.08
C MET A 284 -9.21 -5.20 -10.85
N ALA A 285 -8.11 -5.82 -10.38
CA ALA A 285 -7.56 -7.03 -10.97
C ALA A 285 -8.55 -8.22 -10.91
N ALA A 286 -9.32 -8.33 -9.83
CA ALA A 286 -10.42 -9.28 -9.69
C ALA A 286 -11.67 -8.92 -10.55
N GLY A 287 -11.60 -7.86 -11.36
CA GLY A 287 -12.67 -7.43 -12.26
C GLY A 287 -13.89 -6.87 -11.54
N LYS A 288 -13.72 -6.21 -10.37
CA LYS A 288 -14.86 -5.65 -9.63
C LYS A 288 -15.13 -4.20 -10.03
N PRO A 289 -16.42 -3.82 -10.12
CA PRO A 289 -16.79 -2.41 -10.15
C PRO A 289 -16.46 -1.77 -8.80
N MET A 290 -15.98 -0.53 -8.84
CA MET A 290 -15.50 0.19 -7.68
C MET A 290 -16.51 1.23 -7.21
N ILE A 291 -16.69 1.39 -5.90
CA ILE A 291 -17.26 2.58 -5.28
C ILE A 291 -16.25 3.11 -4.28
N CYS A 292 -15.68 4.28 -4.52
CA CYS A 292 -14.61 4.80 -3.70
C CYS A 292 -14.84 6.27 -3.36
N THR A 293 -14.42 6.68 -2.16
CA THR A 293 -14.31 8.11 -1.85
C THR A 293 -13.21 8.77 -2.66
N ALA A 294 -13.47 9.96 -3.21
CA ALA A 294 -12.54 10.72 -4.04
C ALA A 294 -11.46 11.40 -3.20
N VAL A 295 -10.49 10.63 -2.70
CA VAL A 295 -9.41 11.11 -1.81
C VAL A 295 -8.03 10.64 -2.27
N GLY A 296 -7.02 11.52 -2.14
CA GLY A 296 -5.63 11.22 -2.47
C GLY A 296 -5.46 10.67 -3.88
N GLY A 297 -4.75 9.57 -4.04
CA GLY A 297 -4.53 8.92 -5.34
C GLY A 297 -5.68 8.05 -5.85
N VAL A 298 -6.79 7.91 -5.09
CA VAL A 298 -7.93 7.07 -5.52
C VAL A 298 -8.55 7.53 -6.84
N PRO A 299 -8.76 8.85 -7.12
CA PRO A 299 -9.27 9.29 -8.41
C PRO A 299 -8.38 8.88 -9.60
N GLU A 300 -7.07 8.77 -9.40
CA GLU A 300 -6.14 8.31 -10.45
C GLU A 300 -6.27 6.81 -10.76
N LEU A 301 -6.77 6.02 -9.80
CA LEU A 301 -7.02 4.58 -9.96
C LEU A 301 -8.36 4.29 -10.64
N VAL A 302 -9.42 5.00 -10.21
CA VAL A 302 -10.82 4.73 -10.60
C VAL A 302 -11.25 5.56 -11.84
N GLU A 303 -10.30 6.05 -12.62
CA GLU A 303 -10.55 6.73 -13.90
C GLU A 303 -11.26 5.81 -14.93
N ASP A 304 -11.77 6.40 -16.00
CA ASP A 304 -12.26 5.74 -17.22
C ASP A 304 -13.46 4.79 -17.04
N GLY A 305 -14.29 5.03 -16.03
CA GLY A 305 -15.53 4.28 -15.81
C GLY A 305 -15.30 2.88 -15.24
N CYS A 306 -14.24 2.69 -14.49
CA CYS A 306 -14.00 1.50 -13.67
C CYS A 306 -14.89 1.47 -12.42
N GLY A 307 -15.52 2.60 -12.07
CA GLY A 307 -16.34 2.71 -10.87
C GLY A 307 -16.94 4.08 -10.66
N LEU A 308 -17.47 4.30 -9.48
CA LEU A 308 -18.10 5.52 -9.03
C LEU A 308 -17.24 6.18 -7.94
N LEU A 309 -16.95 7.46 -8.10
CA LEU A 309 -16.29 8.28 -7.09
C LEU A 309 -17.34 9.13 -6.36
N VAL A 310 -17.30 9.08 -5.03
CA VAL A 310 -18.19 9.85 -4.16
C VAL A 310 -17.39 10.81 -3.26
N PRO A 311 -17.98 11.93 -2.82
CA PRO A 311 -17.32 12.80 -1.85
C PRO A 311 -16.99 12.05 -0.54
N PRO A 312 -15.84 12.33 0.11
CA PRO A 312 -15.55 11.76 1.42
C PRO A 312 -16.56 12.25 2.46
N ARG A 313 -16.89 11.39 3.43
CA ARG A 313 -17.83 11.66 4.53
C ARG A 313 -19.27 11.97 4.10
N ASP A 314 -19.64 11.59 2.90
CA ASP A 314 -20.99 11.75 2.37
C ASP A 314 -21.70 10.39 2.37
N THR A 315 -22.50 10.15 3.44
CA THR A 315 -23.25 8.91 3.62
C THR A 315 -24.30 8.71 2.54
N LEU A 316 -24.95 9.79 2.11
CA LEU A 316 -26.01 9.72 1.11
C LEU A 316 -25.45 9.37 -0.26
N ALA A 317 -24.41 10.08 -0.71
CA ALA A 317 -23.76 9.81 -1.99
C ALA A 317 -23.21 8.37 -2.06
N LEU A 318 -22.61 7.87 -0.97
CA LEU A 318 -22.11 6.50 -0.91
C LEU A 318 -23.25 5.48 -0.94
N SER A 319 -24.35 5.73 -0.20
CA SER A 319 -25.55 4.88 -0.19
C SER A 319 -26.23 4.83 -1.57
N GLU A 320 -26.38 5.97 -2.24
CA GLU A 320 -26.95 6.07 -3.59
C GLU A 320 -26.09 5.33 -4.62
N ALA A 321 -24.76 5.48 -4.56
CA ALA A 321 -23.84 4.75 -5.44
C ALA A 321 -23.93 3.22 -5.23
N MET A 322 -24.04 2.77 -3.98
CA MET A 322 -24.23 1.35 -3.66
C MET A 322 -25.58 0.84 -4.18
N SER A 323 -26.65 1.59 -3.98
CA SER A 323 -28.00 1.25 -4.48
C SER A 323 -28.04 1.24 -6.02
N HIS A 324 -27.37 2.20 -6.66
CA HIS A 324 -27.26 2.23 -8.11
C HIS A 324 -26.60 0.95 -8.66
N LEU A 325 -25.48 0.49 -8.10
CA LEU A 325 -24.83 -0.74 -8.55
C LEU A 325 -25.60 -1.99 -8.13
N LEU A 326 -26.38 -1.96 -7.05
CA LEU A 326 -27.29 -3.05 -6.67
C LEU A 326 -28.35 -3.27 -7.76
N GLU A 327 -28.97 -2.21 -8.25
CA GLU A 327 -30.09 -2.25 -9.20
C GLU A 327 -29.65 -2.44 -10.66
N ASN A 328 -28.36 -2.19 -10.99
CA ASN A 328 -27.87 -2.18 -12.37
C ASN A 328 -26.79 -3.24 -12.62
N PRO A 329 -27.13 -4.50 -12.87
CA PRO A 329 -26.15 -5.58 -13.12
C PRO A 329 -25.29 -5.34 -14.37
N ASP A 330 -25.86 -4.71 -15.40
CA ASP A 330 -25.09 -4.38 -16.62
C ASP A 330 -24.00 -3.33 -16.35
N ALA A 331 -24.28 -2.35 -15.49
CA ALA A 331 -23.28 -1.39 -15.05
C ALA A 331 -22.17 -2.08 -14.25
N ARG A 332 -22.52 -2.99 -13.31
CA ARG A 332 -21.53 -3.79 -12.58
C ARG A 332 -20.61 -4.54 -13.53
N LYS A 333 -21.19 -5.24 -14.52
CA LYS A 333 -20.43 -6.03 -15.49
C LYS A 333 -19.49 -5.13 -16.33
N SER A 334 -20.02 -4.07 -16.93
CA SER A 334 -19.25 -3.15 -17.77
C SER A 334 -18.09 -2.49 -17.01
N MET A 335 -18.34 -1.99 -15.78
CA MET A 335 -17.30 -1.41 -14.94
C MET A 335 -16.26 -2.44 -14.51
N GLY A 336 -16.68 -3.65 -14.15
CA GLY A 336 -15.77 -4.73 -13.78
C GLY A 336 -14.83 -5.15 -14.91
N GLU A 337 -15.34 -5.28 -16.14
CA GLU A 337 -14.52 -5.58 -17.32
C GLU A 337 -13.49 -4.48 -17.61
N LYS A 338 -13.86 -3.21 -17.41
CA LYS A 338 -12.92 -2.09 -17.54
C LYS A 338 -11.87 -2.11 -16.43
N SER A 339 -12.28 -2.36 -15.18
CA SER A 339 -11.38 -2.48 -14.03
C SER A 339 -10.31 -3.55 -14.28
N ALA A 340 -10.70 -4.73 -14.75
CA ALA A 340 -9.76 -5.81 -15.06
C ALA A 340 -8.73 -5.42 -16.14
N ARG A 341 -9.16 -4.71 -17.20
CA ARG A 341 -8.24 -4.23 -18.24
C ARG A 341 -7.27 -3.18 -17.69
N CYS A 342 -7.79 -2.18 -16.99
CA CYS A 342 -6.95 -1.15 -16.38
C CYS A 342 -5.91 -1.74 -15.42
N ALA A 343 -6.27 -2.75 -14.64
CA ALA A 343 -5.34 -3.39 -13.71
C ALA A 343 -4.18 -4.07 -14.43
N VAL A 344 -4.45 -4.80 -15.52
CA VAL A 344 -3.41 -5.46 -16.34
C VAL A 344 -2.47 -4.44 -16.99
N GLU A 345 -3.01 -3.34 -17.48
CA GLU A 345 -2.24 -2.33 -18.20
C GLU A 345 -1.39 -1.43 -17.29
N ARG A 346 -1.81 -1.23 -16.03
CA ARG A 346 -1.27 -0.15 -15.19
C ARG A 346 -0.64 -0.58 -13.88
N PHE A 347 -1.01 -1.76 -13.33
CA PHE A 347 -0.65 -2.12 -11.97
C PHE A 347 0.22 -3.37 -11.87
N ASP A 348 0.90 -3.71 -12.95
CA ASP A 348 1.82 -4.85 -12.95
C ASP A 348 2.97 -4.64 -11.95
N LEU A 349 3.17 -5.64 -11.10
CA LEU A 349 4.20 -5.62 -10.06
C LEU A 349 5.61 -5.51 -10.65
N ARG A 350 5.87 -6.16 -11.78
CA ARG A 350 7.19 -6.14 -12.43
C ARG A 350 7.50 -4.76 -12.98
N ALA A 351 6.52 -4.09 -13.59
CA ALA A 351 6.67 -2.73 -14.09
C ALA A 351 7.05 -1.75 -12.95
N MET A 352 6.43 -1.89 -11.76
CA MET A 352 6.83 -1.11 -10.57
C MET A 352 8.27 -1.41 -10.17
N THR A 353 8.65 -2.68 -10.11
CA THR A 353 10.01 -3.08 -9.71
C THR A 353 11.06 -2.55 -10.68
N GLU A 354 10.85 -2.72 -11.98
CA GLU A 354 11.74 -2.21 -13.03
C GLU A 354 11.92 -0.68 -12.94
N ALA A 355 10.84 0.05 -12.67
CA ALA A 355 10.91 1.50 -12.49
C ALA A 355 11.78 1.90 -11.29
N TYR A 356 11.70 1.16 -10.16
CA TYR A 356 12.59 1.40 -9.02
C TYR A 356 14.04 1.00 -9.31
N GLU A 357 14.26 -0.12 -9.99
CA GLU A 357 15.59 -0.56 -10.38
C GLU A 357 16.28 0.45 -11.31
N ASP A 358 15.55 0.98 -12.29
CA ASP A 358 16.05 2.02 -13.19
C ASP A 358 16.37 3.31 -12.42
N LEU A 359 15.53 3.69 -11.47
CA LEU A 359 15.82 4.81 -10.58
C LEU A 359 17.12 4.57 -9.79
N TYR A 360 17.32 3.38 -9.24
CA TYR A 360 18.55 3.05 -8.50
C TYR A 360 19.77 3.10 -9.40
N ARG A 361 19.71 2.53 -10.62
CA ARG A 361 20.81 2.56 -11.60
C ARG A 361 21.18 4.00 -11.97
N GLN A 362 20.18 4.86 -12.21
CA GLN A 362 20.39 6.29 -12.52
C GLN A 362 21.08 7.03 -11.37
N LEU A 363 20.63 6.82 -10.13
CA LEU A 363 21.22 7.47 -8.95
C LEU A 363 22.67 7.03 -8.72
N ILE A 364 22.97 5.75 -8.87
CA ILE A 364 24.34 5.21 -8.74
C ILE A 364 25.24 5.77 -9.84
N ALA A 365 24.80 5.83 -11.09
CA ALA A 365 25.55 6.37 -12.20
C ALA A 365 25.84 7.87 -12.03
N ASN A 366 24.87 8.65 -11.53
CA ASN A 366 25.04 10.07 -11.24
C ASN A 366 26.06 10.33 -10.11
N ASP A 367 26.09 9.51 -9.07
CA ASP A 367 27.06 9.59 -8.00
C ASP A 367 28.48 9.31 -8.51
N GLN A 368 28.67 8.29 -9.32
CA GLN A 368 29.95 7.97 -9.94
C GLN A 368 30.48 9.09 -10.83
N THR A 369 29.62 9.78 -11.59
CA THR A 369 30.03 10.94 -12.40
C THR A 369 30.39 12.15 -11.53
N ARG A 370 29.73 12.34 -10.42
CA ARG A 370 30.05 13.39 -9.43
C ARG A 370 31.43 13.14 -8.81
N TRP A 371 31.77 11.90 -8.49
CA TRP A 371 33.07 11.50 -7.97
C TRP A 371 34.20 11.70 -9.01
N LYS A 372 33.98 11.32 -10.27
CA LYS A 372 34.95 11.53 -11.35
C LYS A 372 35.25 13.01 -11.62
N ARG A 373 34.25 13.89 -11.45
CA ARG A 373 34.44 15.35 -11.57
C ARG A 373 35.10 15.99 -10.35
N ALA A 374 35.02 15.35 -9.18
CA ALA A 374 35.59 15.84 -7.92
C ALA A 374 37.05 15.38 -7.69
N GLN A 375 37.61 14.50 -8.53
CA GLN A 375 39.03 14.19 -8.43
C GLN A 375 39.86 15.38 -8.96
N PRO A 376 40.75 15.95 -8.16
CA PRO A 376 41.66 16.99 -8.65
C PRO A 376 42.56 16.38 -9.73
N PHE A 377 42.76 17.13 -10.82
CA PHE A 377 43.75 16.84 -11.84
C PHE A 377 45.05 16.34 -11.18
N SER A 378 45.43 15.11 -11.42
CA SER A 378 46.78 14.62 -11.11
C SER A 378 47.75 15.51 -11.93
N ARG A 379 48.42 16.47 -11.29
CA ARG A 379 49.56 17.12 -11.88
C ARG A 379 50.61 16.02 -12.08
N THR A 380 50.78 15.60 -13.31
CA THR A 380 52.00 14.94 -13.76
C THR A 380 53.14 15.96 -13.57
N PHE A 381 53.92 15.80 -12.53
CA PHE A 381 55.26 16.35 -12.51
C PHE A 381 56.10 15.52 -13.48
N SER A 382 56.36 16.05 -14.66
CA SER A 382 57.47 15.64 -15.49
C SER A 382 58.73 16.32 -14.97
N GLU A 383 59.73 15.50 -14.60
CA GLU A 383 61.11 15.91 -14.43
C GLU A 383 61.72 16.42 -15.75
#